data_3cc68cf7867ab978b610a204c84f127e
#
_entry.id   3cc68cf7867ab978b610a204c84f127e
#
_cell.length_a   1.000
_cell.length_b   1.000
_cell.length_c   1.000
_cell.angle_alpha   90.00
_cell.angle_beta   90.00
_cell.angle_gamma   90.00
#
_symmetry.space_group_name_H-M   'P 1'
#
loop_
_entity.id
_entity.type
_entity.pdbx_description
1 polymer ?
#
loop_
_entity_poly.entity_id
_entity_poly.type
_entity_poly.pdbx_seq_one_letter_code
_entity_poly.pdbx_strand_id
1 'polypeptide(L)'
;MQRSESAPGNSLAMKAGFLRKAPLTGFCLAATIAIAVTLAAADSKKPGNSKEASKQALSEFNSLIGGWRGVGLPKRGSRTGAWIEKAEWVWNFDKNRVGIRYNIDKGKLLKTALLTYDLPTKTYRLHGQFVDKTERDYTGEMVGKKLVLKTEPGDDGYVHRISVTRLNEKRTLVLFEKRRTKQNFYSRVAEIGYTRAGTSLAFEGAGEPECVVTGGKGTSKVSYKGKTYYVCCTGCRQAFAEDPEGVIADYRKKKAKEAAARKSKS
;
A
#
# COMPACT_ATOMS: atom_id res chain seq x y z
N MET A 1 -0.46 64.14 29.09
CA MET A 1 -1.03 65.11 28.14
C MET A 1 -1.73 64.26 27.10
N GLN A 2 -3.00 64.12 27.30
CA GLN A 2 -4.14 64.72 26.63
C GLN A 2 -4.34 64.16 25.24
N ARG A 3 -5.39 63.38 25.11
CA ARG A 3 -6.79 63.64 24.66
C ARG A 3 -6.84 63.64 23.14
N SER A 4 -7.80 63.12 22.43
CA SER A 4 -9.25 62.83 22.67
C SER A 4 -9.82 62.31 21.35
N GLU A 5 -10.71 61.33 21.41
CA GLU A 5 -12.14 61.50 21.04
C GLU A 5 -12.41 61.86 19.57
N SER A 6 -13.30 61.28 18.82
CA SER A 6 -14.68 60.87 19.07
C SER A 6 -15.29 60.22 17.82
N ALA A 7 -16.23 59.33 18.02
CA ALA A 7 -17.31 59.00 17.07
C ALA A 7 -18.36 60.15 17.06
N PRO A 8 -19.44 60.18 16.25
CA PRO A 8 -20.47 59.18 16.04
C PRO A 8 -21.04 59.17 14.57
N GLY A 9 -21.80 58.20 14.06
CA GLY A 9 -23.20 57.94 14.34
C GLY A 9 -24.13 58.37 13.20
N ASN A 10 -25.10 57.55 12.91
CA ASN A 10 -26.46 57.76 12.37
C ASN A 10 -26.79 56.76 11.26
N SER A 11 -27.68 55.79 11.47
CA SER A 11 -29.12 55.82 11.81
C SER A 11 -30.06 56.16 10.63
N LEU A 12 -31.00 55.23 10.43
CA LEU A 12 -32.35 55.33 9.87
C LEU A 12 -32.48 55.45 8.32
N ALA A 13 -33.26 54.61 7.66
CA ALA A 13 -34.70 54.59 7.72
C ALA A 13 -35.35 53.46 6.94
N MET A 14 -36.34 52.88 7.55
CA MET A 14 -37.41 52.06 6.98
C MET A 14 -38.15 52.79 5.86
N LYS A 15 -38.61 52.08 4.84
CA LYS A 15 -39.93 52.33 4.25
C LYS A 15 -40.60 51.03 3.81
N ALA A 16 -41.74 50.82 4.44
CA ALA A 16 -42.75 49.82 4.12
C ALA A 16 -43.70 50.35 3.01
N GLY A 17 -44.41 49.43 2.40
CA GLY A 17 -45.61 49.66 1.69
C GLY A 17 -45.58 49.28 0.22
N PHE A 18 -46.34 48.33 -0.30
CA PHE A 18 -47.78 48.38 -0.47
C PHE A 18 -48.28 47.05 -1.05
N LEU A 19 -49.31 46.52 -0.45
CA LEU A 19 -50.15 45.44 -0.95
C LEU A 19 -50.85 45.83 -2.25
N ARG A 20 -50.93 44.91 -3.22
CA ARG A 20 -52.07 44.79 -4.12
C ARG A 20 -52.46 43.35 -4.34
N LYS A 21 -53.73 43.07 -4.04
CA LYS A 21 -54.42 41.78 -4.23
C LYS A 21 -55.00 41.65 -5.65
N ALA A 22 -54.94 40.44 -6.20
CA ALA A 22 -55.91 39.61 -6.94
C ALA A 22 -56.28 40.01 -8.40
N PRO A 23 -56.90 39.14 -9.23
CA PRO A 23 -57.44 37.80 -8.93
C PRO A 23 -57.11 36.65 -9.91
N LEU A 24 -57.59 35.48 -9.52
CA LEU A 24 -57.77 34.19 -10.18
C LEU A 24 -58.20 34.23 -11.65
N THR A 25 -57.62 33.39 -12.48
CA THR A 25 -58.35 32.44 -13.34
C THR A 25 -57.40 31.35 -13.76
N GLY A 26 -57.78 30.19 -13.58
CA GLY A 26 -57.42 28.86 -13.74
C GLY A 26 -57.03 28.40 -15.15
N PHE A 27 -56.12 27.43 -15.16
CA PHE A 27 -56.28 26.27 -16.04
C PHE A 27 -55.35 25.15 -15.48
N CYS A 28 -55.98 24.05 -15.08
CA CYS A 28 -55.32 22.81 -14.73
C CYS A 28 -54.71 22.22 -15.98
N LEU A 29 -53.41 21.97 -15.97
CA LEU A 29 -52.80 20.92 -16.80
C LEU A 29 -51.84 20.18 -15.88
N ALA A 30 -52.29 19.03 -15.41
CA ALA A 30 -51.49 18.08 -14.68
C ALA A 30 -50.51 17.41 -15.63
N ALA A 31 -49.29 17.90 -15.69
CA ALA A 31 -48.18 17.19 -16.28
C ALA A 31 -47.52 16.35 -15.18
N THR A 32 -47.90 15.06 -15.14
CA THR A 32 -47.20 14.06 -14.31
C THR A 32 -45.85 13.80 -14.95
N ILE A 33 -44.81 14.46 -14.42
CA ILE A 33 -43.44 14.12 -14.72
C ILE A 33 -43.12 12.86 -13.88
N ALA A 34 -43.16 11.71 -14.52
CA ALA A 34 -42.64 10.47 -13.96
C ALA A 34 -41.12 10.61 -13.87
N ILE A 35 -40.61 10.96 -12.70
CA ILE A 35 -39.17 10.88 -12.39
C ILE A 35 -38.86 9.40 -12.28
N ALA A 36 -38.33 8.82 -13.36
CA ALA A 36 -37.70 7.52 -13.31
C ALA A 36 -36.41 7.66 -12.47
N VAL A 37 -36.52 7.37 -11.17
CA VAL A 37 -35.37 7.16 -10.29
C VAL A 37 -34.72 5.85 -10.78
N THR A 38 -33.74 5.96 -11.65
CA THR A 38 -32.80 4.87 -11.91
C THR A 38 -32.00 4.65 -10.64
N LEU A 39 -32.41 3.69 -9.82
CA LEU A 39 -31.53 3.11 -8.81
C LEU A 39 -30.32 2.56 -9.55
N ALA A 40 -29.23 3.31 -9.57
CA ALA A 40 -27.94 2.75 -9.86
C ALA A 40 -27.68 1.70 -8.76
N ALA A 41 -27.86 0.43 -9.10
CA ALA A 41 -27.48 -0.67 -8.26
C ALA A 41 -25.99 -0.49 -7.96
N ALA A 42 -25.67 -0.06 -6.74
CA ALA A 42 -24.32 -0.10 -6.22
C ALA A 42 -23.90 -1.58 -6.30
N ASP A 43 -23.02 -1.86 -7.25
CA ASP A 43 -22.43 -3.18 -7.44
C ASP A 43 -21.70 -3.53 -6.14
N SER A 44 -22.36 -4.27 -5.29
CA SER A 44 -21.81 -4.77 -4.02
C SER A 44 -20.76 -5.80 -4.38
N LYS A 45 -19.54 -5.33 -4.59
CA LYS A 45 -18.36 -6.10 -4.93
C LYS A 45 -18.18 -7.18 -3.87
N LYS A 46 -18.47 -8.44 -4.24
CA LYS A 46 -18.34 -9.61 -3.36
C LYS A 46 -16.97 -9.60 -2.67
N PRO A 47 -16.88 -9.88 -1.34
CA PRO A 47 -15.63 -9.81 -0.57
C PRO A 47 -14.45 -10.58 -1.18
N GLY A 48 -14.72 -11.69 -1.87
CA GLY A 48 -13.72 -12.49 -2.56
C GLY A 48 -13.03 -11.78 -3.72
N ASN A 49 -13.74 -10.92 -4.45
CA ASN A 49 -13.17 -10.16 -5.57
C ASN A 49 -12.23 -9.04 -5.09
N SER A 50 -12.49 -8.47 -3.91
CA SER A 50 -11.66 -7.44 -3.28
C SER A 50 -10.31 -8.00 -2.81
N LYS A 51 -10.27 -9.21 -2.22
CA LYS A 51 -9.02 -9.86 -1.78
C LYS A 51 -8.12 -10.20 -2.97
N GLU A 52 -8.69 -10.78 -4.02
CA GLU A 52 -7.92 -11.15 -5.20
C GLU A 52 -7.38 -9.91 -5.93
N ALA A 53 -8.16 -8.84 -6.03
CA ALA A 53 -7.70 -7.57 -6.60
C ALA A 53 -6.55 -6.95 -5.78
N SER A 54 -6.62 -6.98 -4.44
CA SER A 54 -5.53 -6.52 -3.56
C SER A 54 -4.28 -7.39 -3.69
N LYS A 55 -4.43 -8.71 -3.76
CA LYS A 55 -3.34 -9.66 -4.00
C LYS A 55 -2.68 -9.41 -5.36
N GLN A 56 -3.48 -9.16 -6.39
CA GLN A 56 -2.97 -8.82 -7.72
C GLN A 56 -2.15 -7.52 -7.71
N ALA A 57 -2.64 -6.46 -7.06
CA ALA A 57 -1.90 -5.20 -6.93
C ALA A 57 -0.59 -5.38 -6.16
N LEU A 58 -0.59 -6.17 -5.08
CA LEU A 58 0.59 -6.46 -4.28
C LEU A 58 1.55 -7.45 -4.93
N SER A 59 1.14 -8.18 -5.96
CA SER A 59 1.99 -9.15 -6.67
C SER A 59 3.21 -8.51 -7.33
N GLU A 60 3.17 -7.20 -7.58
CA GLU A 60 4.31 -6.43 -8.05
C GLU A 60 5.52 -6.54 -7.10
N PHE A 61 5.29 -6.81 -5.81
CA PHE A 61 6.32 -6.97 -4.79
C PHE A 61 6.77 -8.42 -4.58
N ASN A 62 6.35 -9.38 -5.43
CA ASN A 62 6.77 -10.78 -5.33
C ASN A 62 8.29 -10.94 -5.28
N SER A 63 9.03 -10.09 -5.98
CA SER A 63 10.49 -10.09 -5.96
C SER A 63 11.09 -9.67 -4.62
N LEU A 64 10.34 -9.03 -3.72
CA LEU A 64 10.78 -8.70 -2.36
C LEU A 64 10.56 -9.85 -1.38
N ILE A 65 9.60 -10.74 -1.66
CA ILE A 65 9.18 -11.79 -0.73
C ILE A 65 10.32 -12.73 -0.39
N GLY A 66 10.51 -13.01 0.90
CA GLY A 66 11.57 -13.83 1.48
C GLY A 66 12.55 -13.07 2.35
N GLY A 67 13.66 -13.75 2.72
CA GLY A 67 14.65 -13.23 3.65
C GLY A 67 15.72 -12.35 3.00
N TRP A 68 16.19 -11.38 3.76
CA TRP A 68 17.17 -10.39 3.35
C TRP A 68 18.18 -10.10 4.48
N ARG A 69 19.41 -9.78 4.11
CA ARG A 69 20.42 -9.22 5.01
C ARG A 69 20.66 -7.77 4.63
N GLY A 70 20.45 -6.86 5.59
CA GLY A 70 20.57 -5.42 5.41
C GLY A 70 21.82 -4.84 6.07
N VAL A 71 22.39 -3.83 5.44
CA VAL A 71 23.37 -2.93 6.03
C VAL A 71 22.78 -1.52 6.02
N GLY A 72 22.52 -0.99 7.20
CA GLY A 72 21.96 0.35 7.38
C GLY A 72 23.06 1.40 7.55
N LEU A 73 22.93 2.51 6.83
CA LEU A 73 23.87 3.62 6.80
C LEU A 73 23.13 4.94 7.05
N PRO A 74 23.38 5.63 8.21
CA PRO A 74 22.80 6.95 8.47
C PRO A 74 23.30 8.03 7.51
N LYS A 75 24.59 7.97 7.15
CA LYS A 75 25.24 8.95 6.28
C LYS A 75 25.76 8.29 5.01
N ARG A 76 25.57 8.94 3.88
CA ARG A 76 26.12 8.50 2.59
C ARG A 76 27.66 8.57 2.64
N GLY A 77 28.32 7.51 2.19
CA GLY A 77 29.78 7.44 2.14
C GLY A 77 30.48 7.27 3.49
N SER A 78 29.74 7.08 4.60
CA SER A 78 30.31 6.87 5.94
C SER A 78 29.77 5.60 6.58
N ARG A 79 30.62 4.86 7.27
CA ARG A 79 30.24 3.72 8.11
C ARG A 79 29.93 4.09 9.57
N THR A 80 30.08 5.35 9.94
CA THR A 80 29.77 5.83 11.29
C THR A 80 28.29 5.61 11.59
N GLY A 81 27.99 4.88 12.66
CA GLY A 81 26.62 4.52 13.04
C GLY A 81 25.99 3.41 12.21
N ALA A 82 26.73 2.76 11.31
CA ALA A 82 26.25 1.63 10.54
C ALA A 82 25.76 0.48 11.44
N TRP A 83 24.83 -0.32 10.92
CA TRP A 83 24.36 -1.54 11.59
C TRP A 83 24.04 -2.64 10.57
N ILE A 84 23.90 -3.84 11.08
CA ILE A 84 23.47 -5.00 10.28
C ILE A 84 22.11 -5.44 10.84
N GLU A 85 21.19 -5.75 9.94
CA GLU A 85 19.88 -6.26 10.29
C GLU A 85 19.51 -7.42 9.37
N LYS A 86 18.54 -8.24 9.81
CA LYS A 86 17.88 -9.23 8.98
C LYS A 86 16.45 -8.79 8.77
N ALA A 87 15.95 -9.02 7.58
CA ALA A 87 14.57 -8.69 7.27
C ALA A 87 13.90 -9.82 6.49
N GLU A 88 12.61 -9.93 6.63
CA GLU A 88 11.79 -10.85 5.86
C GLU A 88 10.53 -10.12 5.38
N TRP A 89 10.26 -10.22 4.09
CA TRP A 89 9.00 -9.81 3.49
C TRP A 89 8.13 -11.05 3.32
N VAL A 90 6.93 -11.03 3.93
CA VAL A 90 6.06 -12.20 4.04
C VAL A 90 4.66 -11.84 3.60
N TRP A 91 4.05 -12.65 2.76
CA TRP A 91 2.63 -12.53 2.49
C TRP A 91 1.84 -12.73 3.80
N ASN A 92 0.94 -11.80 4.07
CA ASN A 92 0.02 -11.82 5.21
C ASN A 92 -1.40 -12.00 4.66
N PHE A 93 -1.96 -13.19 4.90
CA PHE A 93 -3.32 -13.52 4.51
C PHE A 93 -4.19 -13.52 5.76
N ASP A 94 -5.11 -12.59 5.83
CA ASP A 94 -6.11 -12.51 6.88
C ASP A 94 -7.50 -12.76 6.29
N LYS A 95 -8.50 -13.07 7.14
CA LYS A 95 -9.87 -13.38 6.69
C LYS A 95 -10.42 -12.35 5.71
N ASN A 96 -10.15 -11.07 5.95
CA ASN A 96 -10.71 -9.96 5.16
C ASN A 96 -9.69 -9.11 4.41
N ARG A 97 -8.38 -9.30 4.62
CA ARG A 97 -7.32 -8.47 4.02
C ARG A 97 -6.15 -9.30 3.56
N VAL A 98 -5.53 -8.81 2.48
CA VAL A 98 -4.24 -9.31 1.99
C VAL A 98 -3.24 -8.18 2.13
N GLY A 99 -2.05 -8.49 2.61
CA GLY A 99 -0.96 -7.55 2.76
C GLY A 99 0.40 -8.24 2.62
N ILE A 100 1.45 -7.47 2.71
CA ILE A 100 2.83 -7.97 2.81
C ILE A 100 3.39 -7.41 4.11
N ARG A 101 3.77 -8.30 5.02
CA ARG A 101 4.42 -7.94 6.28
C ARG A 101 5.92 -7.86 6.06
N TYR A 102 6.51 -6.81 6.56
CA TYR A 102 7.95 -6.57 6.57
C TYR A 102 8.44 -6.64 8.01
N ASN A 103 9.09 -7.74 8.37
CA ASN A 103 9.63 -8.00 9.71
C ASN A 103 11.13 -7.74 9.72
N ILE A 104 11.64 -7.02 10.72
CA ILE A 104 13.05 -6.69 10.86
C ILE A 104 13.56 -7.18 12.21
N ASP A 105 14.66 -7.93 12.18
CA ASP A 105 15.43 -8.34 13.34
C ASP A 105 16.72 -7.51 13.44
N LYS A 106 17.00 -6.97 14.62
CA LYS A 106 18.17 -6.11 14.94
C LYS A 106 18.23 -4.81 14.13
N GLY A 107 17.09 -4.32 13.64
CA GLY A 107 16.98 -3.02 13.00
C GLY A 107 17.11 -1.87 13.99
N LYS A 108 17.58 -0.72 13.53
CA LYS A 108 17.67 0.50 14.36
C LYS A 108 16.50 1.47 14.15
N LEU A 109 15.71 1.30 13.10
CA LEU A 109 14.61 2.21 12.77
C LEU A 109 13.27 1.49 12.86
N LEU A 110 12.95 0.68 11.88
CA LEU A 110 11.68 -0.02 11.76
C LEU A 110 11.80 -1.40 12.42
N LYS A 111 10.76 -1.82 13.15
CA LYS A 111 10.64 -3.14 13.76
C LYS A 111 9.80 -4.06 12.87
N THR A 112 8.66 -3.58 12.44
CA THR A 112 7.78 -4.28 11.52
C THR A 112 6.92 -3.28 10.75
N ALA A 113 6.44 -3.69 9.59
CA ALA A 113 5.43 -2.95 8.84
C ALA A 113 4.47 -3.87 8.11
N LEU A 114 3.27 -3.37 7.80
CA LEU A 114 2.29 -4.04 6.96
C LEU A 114 1.98 -3.16 5.75
N LEU A 115 2.33 -3.66 4.57
CA LEU A 115 1.99 -3.04 3.30
C LEU A 115 0.67 -3.62 2.80
N THR A 116 -0.28 -2.76 2.48
CA THR A 116 -1.59 -3.10 1.92
C THR A 116 -1.86 -2.26 0.68
N TYR A 117 -2.89 -2.61 -0.08
CA TYR A 117 -3.36 -1.83 -1.22
C TYR A 117 -4.80 -1.39 -1.00
N ASP A 118 -5.02 -0.10 -1.11
CA ASP A 118 -6.33 0.53 -1.03
C ASP A 118 -6.96 0.59 -2.44
N LEU A 119 -7.96 -0.23 -2.68
CA LEU A 119 -8.61 -0.34 -3.99
C LEU A 119 -9.36 0.93 -4.42
N PRO A 120 -10.10 1.63 -3.52
CA PRO A 120 -10.78 2.86 -3.87
C PRO A 120 -9.85 3.96 -4.33
N THR A 121 -8.77 4.22 -3.59
CA THR A 121 -7.80 5.28 -3.89
C THR A 121 -6.69 4.83 -4.84
N LYS A 122 -6.58 3.53 -5.10
CA LYS A 122 -5.51 2.90 -5.91
C LYS A 122 -4.11 3.23 -5.39
N THR A 123 -3.95 3.33 -4.07
CA THR A 123 -2.68 3.65 -3.41
C THR A 123 -2.21 2.52 -2.52
N TYR A 124 -0.89 2.46 -2.29
CA TYR A 124 -0.31 1.60 -1.28
C TYR A 124 -0.35 2.29 0.07
N ARG A 125 -0.68 1.54 1.13
CA ARG A 125 -0.62 1.98 2.51
C ARG A 125 0.37 1.12 3.27
N LEU A 126 1.19 1.73 4.10
CA LEU A 126 2.13 1.03 4.95
C LEU A 126 1.96 1.52 6.38
N HIS A 127 1.53 0.63 7.25
CA HIS A 127 1.52 0.86 8.70
C HIS A 127 2.81 0.31 9.29
N GLY A 128 3.63 1.18 9.88
CA GLY A 128 4.94 0.84 10.39
C GLY A 128 5.09 1.06 11.89
N GLN A 129 5.61 0.05 12.61
CA GLN A 129 6.03 0.15 14.00
C GLN A 129 7.54 0.32 14.07
N PHE A 130 7.98 1.37 14.75
CA PHE A 130 9.40 1.71 14.90
C PHE A 130 9.99 1.15 16.20
N VAL A 131 11.33 1.11 16.27
CA VAL A 131 12.05 0.61 17.44
C VAL A 131 11.82 1.50 18.66
N ASP A 132 11.62 2.80 18.48
CA ASP A 132 11.26 3.78 19.50
C ASP A 132 9.79 3.70 19.96
N LYS A 133 9.06 2.65 19.54
CA LYS A 133 7.64 2.40 19.82
C LYS A 133 6.67 3.36 19.14
N THR A 134 7.15 4.27 18.29
CA THR A 134 6.25 5.10 17.47
C THR A 134 5.62 4.27 16.33
N GLU A 135 4.43 4.64 15.95
CA GLU A 135 3.74 4.07 14.80
C GLU A 135 3.46 5.17 13.78
N ARG A 136 3.56 4.85 12.49
CA ARG A 136 3.26 5.80 11.42
C ARG A 136 2.56 5.13 10.27
N ASP A 137 1.58 5.83 9.74
CA ASP A 137 0.87 5.45 8.53
C ASP A 137 1.41 6.24 7.34
N TYR A 138 1.75 5.50 6.30
CA TYR A 138 2.27 6.03 5.07
C TYR A 138 1.32 5.70 3.93
N THR A 139 1.16 6.62 3.00
CA THR A 139 0.41 6.42 1.75
C THR A 139 1.28 6.80 0.57
N GLY A 140 1.14 6.08 -0.55
CA GLY A 140 1.92 6.39 -1.74
C GLY A 140 1.70 5.44 -2.90
N GLU A 141 2.59 5.52 -3.86
CA GLU A 141 2.46 4.87 -5.17
C GLU A 141 3.80 4.39 -5.71
N MET A 142 3.73 3.61 -6.78
CA MET A 142 4.91 3.23 -7.55
C MET A 142 5.32 4.37 -8.49
N VAL A 143 6.60 4.75 -8.41
CA VAL A 143 7.24 5.67 -9.35
C VAL A 143 8.35 4.91 -10.07
N GLY A 144 8.05 4.38 -11.23
CA GLY A 144 8.91 3.42 -11.93
C GLY A 144 9.14 2.15 -11.09
N LYS A 145 10.39 1.82 -10.78
CA LYS A 145 10.77 0.66 -9.94
C LYS A 145 10.84 0.98 -8.43
N LYS A 146 10.36 2.14 -8.02
CA LYS A 146 10.44 2.62 -6.64
C LYS A 146 9.04 2.80 -6.06
N LEU A 147 8.76 2.16 -4.94
CA LEU A 147 7.61 2.49 -4.09
C LEU A 147 7.97 3.71 -3.24
N VAL A 148 7.20 4.78 -3.34
CA VAL A 148 7.40 6.02 -2.57
C VAL A 148 6.21 6.23 -1.66
N LEU A 149 6.44 6.19 -0.37
CA LEU A 149 5.43 6.28 0.68
C LEU A 149 5.71 7.49 1.57
N LYS A 150 4.69 8.27 1.92
CA LYS A 150 4.79 9.48 2.74
C LYS A 150 3.74 9.46 3.83
N THR A 151 4.07 10.05 4.99
CA THR A 151 3.06 10.37 6.02
C THR A 151 2.38 11.68 5.69
N GLU A 152 1.22 11.91 6.29
CA GLU A 152 0.75 13.27 6.53
C GLU A 152 1.71 13.98 7.50
N PRO A 153 1.65 15.33 7.60
CA PRO A 153 2.38 16.07 8.61
C PRO A 153 2.06 15.54 10.02
N GLY A 154 3.10 15.11 10.74
CA GLY A 154 2.95 14.60 12.11
C GLY A 154 3.07 15.69 13.17
N ASP A 155 2.71 15.35 14.41
CA ASP A 155 2.85 16.23 15.60
C ASP A 155 4.31 16.57 15.90
N ASP A 156 5.25 15.76 15.40
CA ASP A 156 6.69 16.02 15.45
C ASP A 156 7.15 17.14 14.49
N GLY A 157 6.24 17.71 13.72
CA GLY A 157 6.50 18.77 12.74
C GLY A 157 7.19 18.28 11.46
N TYR A 158 7.20 16.96 11.20
CA TYR A 158 7.83 16.38 10.04
C TYR A 158 6.84 15.61 9.16
N VAL A 159 7.17 15.56 7.89
CA VAL A 159 6.65 14.60 6.90
C VAL A 159 7.73 13.54 6.69
N HIS A 160 7.43 12.30 7.01
CA HIS A 160 8.34 11.17 6.82
C HIS A 160 8.13 10.53 5.46
N ARG A 161 9.19 10.01 4.87
CA ARG A 161 9.15 9.30 3.59
C ARG A 161 9.95 8.01 3.68
N ILE A 162 9.36 6.93 3.17
CA ILE A 162 10.05 5.66 2.95
C ILE A 162 10.03 5.40 1.44
N SER A 163 11.19 5.09 0.89
CA SER A 163 11.31 4.69 -0.50
C SER A 163 11.91 3.29 -0.59
N VAL A 164 11.22 2.37 -1.25
CA VAL A 164 11.72 1.01 -1.51
C VAL A 164 12.07 0.91 -2.98
N THR A 165 13.36 0.76 -3.29
CA THR A 165 13.87 0.67 -4.67
C THR A 165 14.36 -0.74 -4.95
N ARG A 166 13.74 -1.42 -5.89
CA ARG A 166 14.19 -2.72 -6.37
C ARG A 166 15.29 -2.51 -7.43
N LEU A 167 16.52 -2.84 -7.09
CA LEU A 167 17.65 -2.75 -8.04
C LEU A 167 17.65 -3.95 -8.99
N ASN A 168 17.51 -5.15 -8.42
CA ASN A 168 17.34 -6.42 -9.10
C ASN A 168 16.77 -7.46 -8.13
N GLU A 169 16.67 -8.72 -8.51
CA GLU A 169 16.13 -9.78 -7.66
C GLU A 169 16.95 -10.08 -6.40
N LYS A 170 18.22 -9.69 -6.38
CA LYS A 170 19.17 -9.96 -5.29
C LYS A 170 19.45 -8.72 -4.44
N ARG A 171 19.04 -7.52 -4.90
CA ARG A 171 19.37 -6.25 -4.21
C ARG A 171 18.20 -5.28 -4.18
N THR A 172 17.95 -4.75 -2.98
CA THR A 172 16.90 -3.75 -2.70
C THR A 172 17.46 -2.67 -1.77
N LEU A 173 17.04 -1.44 -1.97
CA LEU A 173 17.35 -0.31 -1.09
C LEU A 173 16.06 0.15 -0.40
N VAL A 174 16.14 0.40 0.90
CA VAL A 174 15.09 1.07 1.66
C VAL A 174 15.65 2.36 2.26
N LEU A 175 15.16 3.49 1.78
CA LEU A 175 15.62 4.82 2.17
C LEU A 175 14.57 5.46 3.08
N PHE A 176 14.99 5.87 4.26
CA PHE A 176 14.23 6.63 5.24
C PHE A 176 14.65 8.09 5.19
N GLU A 177 13.67 8.98 5.04
CA GLU A 177 13.88 10.41 4.93
C GLU A 177 12.81 11.16 5.71
N LYS A 178 13.11 12.40 6.07
CA LYS A 178 12.14 13.32 6.66
C LYS A 178 12.38 14.74 6.20
N ARG A 179 11.34 15.55 6.16
CA ARG A 179 11.42 17.00 5.94
C ARG A 179 10.55 17.72 6.97
N ARG A 180 10.92 18.92 7.35
CA ARG A 180 10.02 19.78 8.13
C ARG A 180 8.82 20.15 7.26
N THR A 181 7.65 20.30 7.86
CA THR A 181 6.40 20.62 7.15
C THR A 181 6.52 21.83 6.23
N LYS A 182 7.28 22.84 6.67
CA LYS A 182 7.50 24.09 5.91
C LYS A 182 8.65 24.03 4.90
N GLN A 183 9.34 22.89 4.76
CA GLN A 183 10.48 22.72 3.85
C GLN A 183 10.11 21.84 2.64
N ASN A 184 10.73 22.09 1.50
CA ASN A 184 10.48 21.32 0.27
C ASN A 184 11.50 20.19 0.04
N PHE A 185 12.61 20.16 0.76
CA PHE A 185 13.64 19.14 0.61
C PHE A 185 13.61 18.12 1.76
N TYR A 186 13.88 16.86 1.40
CA TYR A 186 13.99 15.77 2.35
C TYR A 186 15.43 15.55 2.79
N SER A 187 15.61 15.41 4.09
CA SER A 187 16.88 14.99 4.69
C SER A 187 16.87 13.48 4.92
N ARG A 188 17.97 12.83 4.60
CA ARG A 188 18.17 11.40 4.85
C ARG A 188 18.22 11.13 6.34
N VAL A 189 17.48 10.12 6.78
CA VAL A 189 17.59 9.53 8.12
C VAL A 189 18.56 8.34 8.06
N ALA A 190 18.30 7.40 7.16
CA ALA A 190 19.23 6.31 6.83
C ALA A 190 18.80 5.61 5.54
N GLU A 191 19.71 4.83 4.96
CA GLU A 191 19.43 3.90 3.88
C GLU A 191 19.92 2.52 4.25
N ILE A 192 19.07 1.54 4.02
CA ILE A 192 19.42 0.13 4.23
C ILE A 192 19.57 -0.53 2.86
N GLY A 193 20.79 -1.00 2.58
CA GLY A 193 21.08 -1.80 1.41
C GLY A 193 20.89 -3.28 1.74
N TYR A 194 19.89 -3.90 1.13
CA TYR A 194 19.58 -5.32 1.32
C TYR A 194 20.17 -6.17 0.23
N THR A 195 20.68 -7.34 0.64
CA THR A 195 21.05 -8.46 -0.23
C THR A 195 20.19 -9.66 0.17
N ARG A 196 19.63 -10.36 -0.81
CA ARG A 196 18.75 -11.52 -0.59
C ARG A 196 19.53 -12.61 0.17
N ALA A 197 18.93 -13.13 1.24
CA ALA A 197 19.50 -14.22 2.02
C ALA A 197 19.58 -15.51 1.18
N GLY A 198 20.66 -16.27 1.37
CA GLY A 198 20.88 -17.56 0.67
C GLY A 198 21.22 -17.46 -0.81
N THR A 199 21.46 -16.26 -1.35
CA THR A 199 21.96 -16.14 -2.73
C THR A 199 23.47 -16.38 -2.76
N SER A 200 23.89 -17.54 -3.31
CA SER A 200 25.21 -17.68 -3.87
C SER A 200 25.29 -16.87 -5.16
N LEU A 201 26.35 -16.10 -5.34
CA LEU A 201 26.59 -15.30 -6.55
C LEU A 201 26.81 -16.16 -7.81
N ALA A 202 26.72 -17.50 -7.70
CA ALA A 202 27.19 -18.45 -8.71
C ALA A 202 26.11 -19.23 -9.48
N PHE A 203 24.81 -19.00 -9.27
CA PHE A 203 23.78 -19.74 -10.02
C PHE A 203 22.77 -18.81 -10.70
N GLU A 204 23.09 -18.39 -11.92
CA GLU A 204 22.14 -17.93 -12.91
C GLU A 204 21.81 -19.10 -13.85
N GLY A 205 20.53 -19.51 -13.90
CA GLY A 205 20.00 -20.28 -15.02
C GLY A 205 19.68 -21.76 -14.81
N ALA A 206 18.77 -22.07 -13.93
CA ALA A 206 17.83 -23.19 -14.11
C ALA A 206 16.48 -22.70 -13.67
N GLY A 207 15.41 -23.02 -14.39
CA GLY A 207 14.05 -22.53 -14.12
C GLY A 207 13.73 -22.61 -12.63
N GLU A 208 13.68 -21.46 -11.99
CA GLU A 208 13.44 -21.40 -10.55
C GLU A 208 12.00 -21.84 -10.27
N PRO A 209 11.79 -22.72 -9.26
CA PRO A 209 10.46 -23.17 -8.94
C PRO A 209 9.57 -21.99 -8.53
N GLU A 210 8.32 -22.04 -8.95
CA GLU A 210 7.33 -21.01 -8.65
C GLU A 210 6.59 -21.33 -7.35
N CYS A 211 6.31 -20.29 -6.55
CA CYS A 211 5.50 -20.40 -5.35
C CYS A 211 4.04 -20.69 -5.71
N VAL A 212 3.50 -21.81 -5.23
CA VAL A 212 2.12 -22.24 -5.53
C VAL A 212 1.05 -21.30 -4.98
N VAL A 213 1.38 -20.46 -3.98
CA VAL A 213 0.43 -19.51 -3.37
C VAL A 213 0.37 -18.19 -4.13
N THR A 214 1.53 -17.63 -4.53
CA THR A 214 1.61 -16.27 -5.05
C THR A 214 2.12 -16.17 -6.49
N GLY A 215 2.72 -17.24 -7.01
CA GLY A 215 3.35 -17.22 -8.32
C GLY A 215 4.74 -16.56 -8.36
N GLY A 216 5.27 -16.15 -7.20
CA GLY A 216 6.63 -15.64 -7.10
C GLY A 216 7.66 -16.77 -7.05
N LYS A 217 8.96 -16.43 -6.83
CA LYS A 217 10.03 -17.41 -6.72
C LYS A 217 9.83 -18.32 -5.50
N GLY A 218 9.74 -19.63 -5.71
CA GLY A 218 9.65 -20.63 -4.65
C GLY A 218 11.02 -20.97 -4.07
N THR A 219 11.22 -20.70 -2.78
CA THR A 219 12.51 -20.91 -2.09
C THR A 219 12.49 -22.07 -1.11
N SER A 220 11.31 -22.47 -0.65
CA SER A 220 11.14 -23.52 0.34
C SER A 220 10.22 -24.61 -0.18
N LYS A 221 10.58 -25.88 0.10
CA LYS A 221 9.78 -27.05 -0.27
C LYS A 221 8.67 -27.29 0.75
N VAL A 222 7.49 -27.64 0.28
CA VAL A 222 6.38 -28.19 1.04
C VAL A 222 5.84 -29.42 0.34
N SER A 223 5.30 -30.39 1.07
CA SER A 223 4.81 -31.64 0.50
C SER A 223 3.32 -31.83 0.83
N TYR A 224 2.55 -32.31 -0.14
CA TYR A 224 1.15 -32.66 0.04
C TYR A 224 0.78 -33.86 -0.83
N LYS A 225 0.20 -34.91 -0.23
CA LYS A 225 -0.19 -36.18 -0.91
C LYS A 225 0.96 -36.73 -1.79
N GLY A 226 2.19 -36.80 -1.24
CA GLY A 226 3.36 -37.34 -1.92
C GLY A 226 3.95 -36.47 -3.04
N LYS A 227 3.41 -35.28 -3.30
CA LYS A 227 3.94 -34.32 -4.28
C LYS A 227 4.63 -33.16 -3.60
N THR A 228 5.74 -32.73 -4.19
CA THR A 228 6.51 -31.55 -3.73
C THR A 228 6.03 -30.30 -4.43
N TYR A 229 5.78 -29.26 -3.64
CA TYR A 229 5.46 -27.91 -4.10
C TYR A 229 6.49 -26.94 -3.53
N TYR A 230 6.47 -25.71 -4.01
CA TYR A 230 7.38 -24.67 -3.54
C TYR A 230 6.60 -23.47 -3.04
N VAL A 231 7.13 -22.82 -1.99
CA VAL A 231 6.60 -21.59 -1.41
C VAL A 231 7.73 -20.58 -1.22
N CYS A 232 7.42 -19.29 -1.22
CA CYS A 232 8.44 -18.23 -1.21
C CYS A 232 8.78 -17.72 0.20
N CYS A 233 7.93 -17.95 1.20
CA CYS A 233 8.10 -17.41 2.55
C CYS A 233 7.28 -18.18 3.58
N THR A 234 7.46 -17.84 4.86
CA THR A 234 6.75 -18.44 6.00
C THR A 234 5.23 -18.25 5.91
N GLY A 235 4.75 -17.08 5.49
CA GLY A 235 3.32 -16.82 5.30
C GLY A 235 2.69 -17.68 4.20
N CYS A 236 3.40 -17.92 3.09
CA CYS A 236 2.93 -18.83 2.05
C CYS A 236 2.97 -20.30 2.51
N ARG A 237 3.95 -20.67 3.36
CA ARG A 237 3.99 -22.01 3.97
C ARG A 237 2.77 -22.22 4.88
N GLN A 238 2.43 -21.21 5.68
CA GLN A 238 1.26 -21.27 6.55
C GLN A 238 -0.03 -21.36 5.73
N ALA A 239 -0.23 -20.48 4.76
CA ALA A 239 -1.40 -20.51 3.87
C ALA A 239 -1.55 -21.86 3.14
N PHE A 240 -0.43 -22.46 2.70
CA PHE A 240 -0.44 -23.79 2.10
C PHE A 240 -0.80 -24.88 3.11
N ALA A 241 -0.36 -24.79 4.37
CA ALA A 241 -0.67 -25.75 5.41
C ALA A 241 -2.14 -25.68 5.85
N GLU A 242 -2.75 -24.48 5.84
CA GLU A 242 -4.15 -24.27 6.20
C GLU A 242 -5.12 -24.80 5.14
N ASP A 243 -4.83 -24.62 3.86
CA ASP A 243 -5.66 -25.11 2.74
C ASP A 243 -4.81 -25.54 1.53
N PRO A 244 -4.17 -26.69 1.59
CA PRO A 244 -3.33 -27.16 0.49
C PRO A 244 -4.13 -27.50 -0.78
N GLU A 245 -5.37 -27.98 -0.66
CA GLU A 245 -6.18 -28.35 -1.82
C GLU A 245 -6.66 -27.12 -2.58
N GLY A 246 -7.17 -26.10 -1.90
CA GLY A 246 -7.58 -24.84 -2.51
C GLY A 246 -6.42 -24.11 -3.18
N VAL A 247 -5.28 -24.01 -2.48
CA VAL A 247 -4.06 -23.39 -3.04
C VAL A 247 -3.60 -24.11 -4.32
N ILE A 248 -3.58 -25.45 -4.34
CA ILE A 248 -3.17 -26.21 -5.52
C ILE A 248 -4.19 -26.04 -6.66
N ALA A 249 -5.48 -26.03 -6.36
CA ALA A 249 -6.53 -25.81 -7.35
C ALA A 249 -6.42 -24.43 -8.02
N ASP A 250 -6.23 -23.38 -7.23
CA ASP A 250 -6.05 -22.01 -7.73
C ASP A 250 -4.79 -21.87 -8.57
N TYR A 251 -3.69 -22.47 -8.14
CA TYR A 251 -2.45 -22.50 -8.91
C TYR A 251 -2.63 -23.16 -10.28
N ARG A 252 -3.29 -24.30 -10.34
CA ARG A 252 -3.57 -25.02 -11.61
C ARG A 252 -4.47 -24.18 -12.53
N LYS A 253 -5.52 -23.55 -11.98
CA LYS A 253 -6.42 -22.68 -12.73
C LYS A 253 -5.67 -21.49 -13.34
N LYS A 254 -4.78 -20.87 -12.56
CA LYS A 254 -3.90 -19.80 -13.03
C LYS A 254 -3.01 -20.27 -14.18
N LYS A 255 -2.32 -21.40 -14.02
CA LYS A 255 -1.45 -21.97 -15.06
C LYS A 255 -2.19 -22.32 -16.34
N ALA A 256 -3.40 -22.84 -16.23
CA ALA A 256 -4.26 -23.12 -17.39
C ALA A 256 -4.60 -21.84 -18.17
N LYS A 257 -4.95 -20.76 -17.46
CA LYS A 257 -5.21 -19.44 -18.08
C LYS A 257 -3.96 -18.88 -18.78
N GLU A 258 -2.80 -18.94 -18.12
CA GLU A 258 -1.53 -18.48 -18.69
C GLU A 258 -1.15 -19.29 -19.96
N ALA A 259 -1.36 -20.59 -19.94
CA ALA A 259 -1.11 -21.46 -21.11
C ALA A 259 -2.06 -21.14 -22.28
N ALA A 260 -3.35 -20.90 -21.99
CA ALA A 260 -4.33 -20.49 -23.01
C ALA A 260 -3.97 -19.13 -23.63
N ALA A 261 -3.59 -18.15 -22.80
CA ALA A 261 -3.17 -16.82 -23.26
C ALA A 261 -1.86 -16.84 -24.10
N ARG A 262 -0.96 -17.79 -23.88
CA ARG A 262 0.23 -17.96 -24.70
C ARG A 262 -0.11 -18.53 -26.09
N LYS A 263 -1.04 -19.51 -26.14
CA LYS A 263 -1.49 -20.11 -27.42
C LYS A 263 -2.25 -19.12 -28.31
N SER A 264 -2.93 -18.13 -27.72
CA SER A 264 -3.65 -17.10 -28.50
C SER A 264 -2.74 -15.99 -29.06
N LYS A 265 -1.47 -15.94 -28.68
CA LYS A 265 -0.48 -14.95 -29.13
C LYS A 265 0.58 -15.54 -30.09
N SER A 266 0.55 -16.84 -30.30
CA SER A 266 1.38 -17.58 -31.26
C SER A 266 0.59 -17.91 -32.51
#